data_ebbe957bbbf1a0fed5d0722eb506f639
#
_entry.id   ebbe957bbbf1a0fed5d0722eb506f639
#
_cell.length_a   1.000
_cell.length_b   1.000
_cell.length_c   1.000
_cell.angle_alpha   90.00
_cell.angle_beta   90.00
_cell.angle_gamma   90.00
#
_symmetry.space_group_name_H-M   'P 1'
#
loop_
_entity.id
_entity.type
_entity.pdbx_description
1 polymer ?
#
loop_
_entity_poly.entity_id
_entity_poly.type
_entity_poly.pdbx_seq_one_letter_code
_entity_poly.pdbx_strand_id
1 'polypeptide(L)'
;MIKNLLFAITLIGTINSFAGDTTNIQVHDHTDMTWYGNYDEWGVFPDDSETYRKIYLHYTMGCASSGCSDWDYTTKIEVLHRTGDIDSTLQLSPMFTVNGAVLDSVMFSDSTYVHFWDTSTNSVDSVLSQILEIIQFNDANNPTTPTDTIYYYQSGFYNMIFNSVGTIVDSFYVSPTTITWLNYHNWYSYFDVIEKYELARVITPYGSGLNNNWEFTHIFDVTDFASILQDSVEIRAHYSGWSSGFSATLDFEFIEGT
;
A
#
# COMPACT_ATOMS: atom_id res chain seq x y z
N MET A 1 24.45 47.85 77.18
CA MET A 1 25.04 46.84 76.30
C MET A 1 23.89 45.97 75.81
N ILE A 2 23.42 46.24 74.58
CA ILE A 2 22.33 45.49 73.93
C ILE A 2 22.98 44.52 72.99
N LYS A 3 22.79 43.18 73.23
CA LYS A 3 23.27 42.12 72.35
C LYS A 3 22.20 41.89 71.26
N ASN A 4 22.54 42.24 70.06
CA ASN A 4 21.72 41.87 68.86
C ASN A 4 21.87 40.40 68.59
N LEU A 5 20.78 39.63 68.70
CA LEU A 5 20.67 38.26 68.31
C LEU A 5 20.17 38.23 66.83
N LEU A 6 21.08 37.97 65.92
CA LEU A 6 20.73 37.75 64.51
C LEU A 6 20.11 36.37 64.37
N PHE A 7 18.81 36.31 64.00
CA PHE A 7 18.10 35.08 63.65
C PHE A 7 18.25 34.89 62.16
N ALA A 8 19.09 33.95 61.77
CA ALA A 8 19.15 33.45 60.33
C ALA A 8 18.02 32.50 60.09
N ILE A 9 17.00 32.99 59.36
CA ILE A 9 15.94 32.11 58.84
C ILE A 9 16.47 31.41 57.57
N THR A 10 16.82 30.14 57.71
CA THR A 10 17.15 29.29 56.56
C THR A 10 15.83 28.86 55.90
N LEU A 11 15.53 29.48 54.75
CA LEU A 11 14.40 29.07 53.91
C LEU A 11 14.77 27.76 53.23
N ILE A 12 14.35 26.63 53.78
CA ILE A 12 14.44 25.32 53.13
C ILE A 12 13.32 25.27 52.10
N GLY A 13 13.63 25.65 50.88
CA GLY A 13 12.76 25.41 49.75
C GLY A 13 12.68 23.89 49.54
N THR A 14 11.53 23.30 49.81
CA THR A 14 11.24 21.94 49.37
C THR A 14 11.13 21.94 47.85
N ILE A 15 12.15 21.44 47.18
CA ILE A 15 12.07 21.11 45.75
C ILE A 15 11.15 19.88 45.70
N ASN A 16 9.87 20.10 45.40
CA ASN A 16 9.01 19.01 44.99
C ASN A 16 9.50 18.55 43.63
N SER A 17 10.29 17.52 43.62
CA SER A 17 10.55 16.73 42.39
C SER A 17 9.27 15.98 42.12
N PHE A 18 8.41 16.51 41.24
CA PHE A 18 7.36 15.72 40.63
C PHE A 18 8.06 14.72 39.70
N ALA A 19 8.14 13.49 40.11
CA ALA A 19 8.32 12.42 39.16
C ALA A 19 7.02 12.40 38.32
N GLY A 20 7.11 12.87 37.08
CA GLY A 20 5.96 12.79 36.18
C GLY A 20 5.52 11.34 36.03
N ASP A 21 4.23 11.13 35.89
CA ASP A 21 3.72 9.79 35.59
C ASP A 21 4.32 9.30 34.26
N THR A 22 4.41 7.99 34.14
CA THR A 22 4.96 7.34 32.95
C THR A 22 3.90 6.45 32.34
N THR A 23 3.58 6.67 31.08
CA THR A 23 2.67 5.84 30.31
C THR A 23 3.45 4.99 29.32
N ASN A 24 3.19 3.68 29.30
CA ASN A 24 3.84 2.75 28.39
C ASN A 24 2.82 2.19 27.40
N ILE A 25 3.16 2.23 26.11
CA ILE A 25 2.33 1.76 25.01
C ILE A 25 3.14 0.76 24.17
N GLN A 26 2.72 -0.50 24.13
CA GLN A 26 3.29 -1.47 23.24
C GLN A 26 2.51 -1.50 21.93
N VAL A 27 3.20 -1.39 20.80
CA VAL A 27 2.59 -1.42 19.47
C VAL A 27 2.91 -2.73 18.75
N HIS A 28 4.18 -3.14 18.77
CA HIS A 28 4.60 -4.44 18.25
C HIS A 28 5.00 -5.34 19.40
N ASP A 29 4.48 -6.58 19.42
CA ASP A 29 4.82 -7.59 20.40
C ASP A 29 5.44 -8.80 19.70
N HIS A 30 6.77 -8.87 19.71
CA HIS A 30 7.56 -9.95 19.10
C HIS A 30 7.12 -10.25 17.64
N THR A 31 6.88 -9.19 16.87
CA THR A 31 6.47 -9.30 15.47
C THR A 31 7.60 -9.88 14.62
N ASP A 32 7.39 -11.07 14.06
CA ASP A 32 8.37 -11.74 13.21
C ASP A 32 8.55 -11.02 11.87
N MET A 33 9.75 -10.51 11.61
CA MET A 33 10.16 -9.89 10.36
C MET A 33 11.02 -10.89 9.55
N THR A 34 10.37 -11.77 8.79
CA THR A 34 11.03 -12.92 8.14
C THR A 34 11.33 -12.73 6.66
N TRP A 35 10.84 -11.64 6.05
CA TRP A 35 11.01 -11.33 4.65
C TRP A 35 10.99 -9.81 4.41
N TYR A 36 11.60 -9.38 3.29
CA TYR A 36 11.56 -7.98 2.87
C TYR A 36 10.12 -7.46 2.84
N GLY A 37 9.84 -6.43 3.62
CA GLY A 37 8.50 -5.87 3.68
C GLY A 37 8.27 -4.91 4.83
N ASN A 38 7.02 -4.57 4.96
CA ASN A 38 6.49 -3.70 6.01
C ASN A 38 5.57 -4.54 6.91
N TYR A 39 5.68 -4.28 8.19
CA TYR A 39 4.89 -4.88 9.25
C TYR A 39 4.26 -3.70 9.99
N ASP A 40 2.98 -3.49 9.77
CA ASP A 40 2.25 -2.31 10.23
C ASP A 40 1.29 -2.71 11.36
N GLU A 41 1.33 -1.97 12.48
CA GLU A 41 0.47 -2.17 13.64
C GLU A 41 -0.05 -0.82 14.15
N TRP A 42 -1.24 -0.84 14.74
CA TRP A 42 -1.85 0.34 15.33
C TRP A 42 -1.64 0.40 16.83
N GLY A 43 -1.15 1.56 17.30
CA GLY A 43 -1.10 1.89 18.73
C GLY A 43 -2.15 2.95 19.08
N VAL A 44 -2.62 2.91 20.33
CA VAL A 44 -3.43 3.98 20.91
C VAL A 44 -2.54 4.73 21.88
N PHE A 45 -2.12 5.91 21.47
CA PHE A 45 -1.24 6.80 22.21
C PHE A 45 -2.07 7.77 23.06
N PRO A 46 -1.44 8.46 24.04
CA PRO A 46 -2.11 9.52 24.78
C PRO A 46 -2.57 10.65 23.86
N ASP A 47 -3.65 11.31 24.23
CA ASP A 47 -4.15 12.47 23.49
C ASP A 47 -3.34 13.74 23.78
N ASP A 48 -3.74 14.86 23.19
CA ASP A 48 -3.08 16.16 23.32
C ASP A 48 -3.37 16.90 24.64
N SER A 49 -4.13 16.29 25.55
CA SER A 49 -4.44 16.87 26.87
C SER A 49 -3.25 16.87 27.81
N GLU A 50 -2.28 15.98 27.58
CA GLU A 50 -1.09 15.82 28.39
C GLU A 50 0.17 16.35 27.67
N THR A 51 1.15 16.77 28.46
CA THR A 51 2.45 17.19 27.92
C THR A 51 3.54 16.25 28.40
N TYR A 52 4.43 15.90 27.50
CA TYR A 52 5.51 14.95 27.77
C TYR A 52 6.86 15.63 27.63
N ARG A 53 7.68 15.56 28.68
CA ARG A 53 9.06 16.07 28.67
C ARG A 53 9.99 15.16 27.89
N LYS A 54 9.64 13.84 27.81
CA LYS A 54 10.36 12.82 27.06
C LYS A 54 9.43 11.74 26.55
N ILE A 55 9.72 11.29 25.32
CA ILE A 55 9.13 10.10 24.73
C ILE A 55 10.28 9.22 24.26
N TYR A 56 10.36 8.00 24.78
CA TYR A 56 11.34 7.02 24.34
C TYR A 56 10.69 5.88 23.60
N LEU A 57 11.32 5.47 22.48
CA LEU A 57 11.02 4.23 21.81
C LEU A 57 12.04 3.20 22.28
N HIS A 58 11.58 2.16 22.95
CA HIS A 58 12.34 0.96 23.27
C HIS A 58 12.12 -0.06 22.14
N TYR A 59 13.08 -0.18 21.26
CA TYR A 59 13.07 -1.16 20.19
C TYR A 59 13.85 -2.39 20.62
N THR A 60 13.15 -3.43 21.05
CA THR A 60 13.74 -4.74 21.35
C THR A 60 13.74 -5.60 20.09
N MET A 61 14.94 -5.86 19.61
CA MET A 61 15.18 -6.77 18.50
C MET A 61 15.51 -8.14 19.05
N GLY A 62 14.84 -9.18 18.58
CA GLY A 62 15.09 -10.57 18.93
C GLY A 62 15.22 -11.44 17.67
N CYS A 63 15.44 -12.74 17.86
CA CYS A 63 15.30 -13.70 16.77
C CYS A 63 13.82 -13.91 16.45
N ALA A 64 13.49 -14.05 15.17
CA ALA A 64 12.16 -14.51 14.76
C ALA A 64 11.89 -15.93 15.27
N SER A 65 10.63 -16.36 15.27
CA SER A 65 10.24 -17.72 15.70
C SER A 65 10.95 -18.83 14.91
N SER A 66 11.38 -18.54 13.68
CA SER A 66 12.18 -19.42 12.82
C SER A 66 13.70 -19.36 13.10
N GLY A 67 14.15 -18.55 14.05
CA GLY A 67 15.55 -18.26 14.34
C GLY A 67 16.03 -16.95 13.72
N CYS A 68 17.22 -16.49 14.15
CA CYS A 68 17.86 -15.30 13.60
C CYS A 68 18.39 -15.55 12.18
N SER A 69 18.39 -14.49 11.36
CA SER A 69 19.06 -14.53 10.06
C SER A 69 20.58 -14.59 10.21
N ASP A 70 21.25 -15.35 9.36
CA ASP A 70 22.72 -15.37 9.30
C ASP A 70 23.32 -14.03 8.82
N TRP A 71 22.51 -13.22 8.12
CA TRP A 71 22.96 -11.99 7.49
C TRP A 71 22.44 -10.75 8.23
N ASP A 72 23.21 -9.67 8.11
CA ASP A 72 22.82 -8.37 8.60
C ASP A 72 21.88 -7.66 7.60
N TYR A 73 20.86 -7.03 8.13
CA TYR A 73 19.85 -6.28 7.35
C TYR A 73 19.51 -4.96 8.04
N THR A 74 19.00 -4.03 7.26
CA THR A 74 18.49 -2.79 7.81
C THR A 74 17.05 -2.98 8.28
N THR A 75 16.76 -2.51 9.49
CA THR A 75 15.40 -2.32 9.99
C THR A 75 15.13 -0.84 10.23
N LYS A 76 13.90 -0.40 9.99
CA LYS A 76 13.45 0.97 10.25
C LYS A 76 12.12 0.93 10.99
N ILE A 77 11.95 1.87 11.91
CA ILE A 77 10.68 2.13 12.57
C ILE A 77 10.17 3.48 12.10
N GLU A 78 8.98 3.50 11.54
CA GLU A 78 8.38 4.68 10.93
C GLU A 78 6.97 4.93 11.48
N VAL A 79 6.63 6.20 11.72
CA VAL A 79 5.23 6.62 11.89
C VAL A 79 4.62 6.84 10.52
N LEU A 80 3.43 6.30 10.29
CA LEU A 80 2.61 6.55 9.12
C LEU A 80 1.55 7.60 9.47
N HIS A 81 1.91 8.87 9.29
CA HIS A 81 1.00 9.98 9.56
C HIS A 81 0.07 10.21 8.38
N ARG A 82 -1.24 9.96 8.60
CA ARG A 82 -2.28 10.21 7.62
C ARG A 82 -2.66 11.68 7.64
N THR A 83 -2.36 12.42 6.58
CA THR A 83 -2.63 13.88 6.52
C THR A 83 -4.12 14.21 6.43
N GLY A 84 -4.96 13.24 6.05
CA GLY A 84 -6.37 13.44 5.70
C GLY A 84 -6.59 13.92 4.27
N ASP A 85 -5.51 14.22 3.54
CA ASP A 85 -5.59 14.57 2.14
C ASP A 85 -5.68 13.32 1.27
N ILE A 86 -6.31 13.48 0.11
CA ILE A 86 -6.40 12.43 -0.91
C ILE A 86 -5.66 12.90 -2.15
N ASP A 87 -4.75 12.09 -2.64
CA ASP A 87 -4.10 12.30 -3.94
C ASP A 87 -4.56 11.24 -4.94
N SER A 88 -4.20 11.42 -6.21
CA SER A 88 -4.63 10.52 -7.27
C SER A 88 -3.52 10.28 -8.29
N THR A 89 -3.50 9.08 -8.83
CA THR A 89 -2.60 8.72 -9.93
C THR A 89 -3.43 8.25 -11.12
N LEU A 90 -3.16 8.85 -12.29
CA LEU A 90 -3.73 8.39 -13.55
C LEU A 90 -3.24 6.96 -13.83
N GLN A 91 -4.18 6.05 -14.00
CA GLN A 91 -3.86 4.66 -14.30
C GLN A 91 -3.56 4.50 -15.80
N LEU A 92 -2.46 3.80 -16.10
CA LEU A 92 -2.07 3.49 -17.47
C LEU A 92 -2.90 2.38 -18.09
N SER A 93 -3.60 1.60 -17.27
CA SER A 93 -4.53 0.56 -17.72
C SER A 93 -5.93 1.12 -17.74
N PRO A 94 -6.48 1.41 -18.92
CA PRO A 94 -7.79 2.03 -19.01
C PRO A 94 -8.90 1.10 -18.53
N MET A 95 -9.95 1.69 -17.97
CA MET A 95 -11.21 0.98 -17.75
C MET A 95 -12.03 0.99 -19.02
N PHE A 96 -12.61 -0.16 -19.34
CA PHE A 96 -13.50 -0.32 -20.47
C PHE A 96 -14.93 -0.55 -19.98
N THR A 97 -15.90 0.11 -20.62
CA THR A 97 -17.30 -0.18 -20.41
C THR A 97 -17.88 -0.69 -21.72
N VAL A 98 -18.37 -1.92 -21.72
CA VAL A 98 -19.03 -2.52 -22.87
C VAL A 98 -20.51 -2.68 -22.57
N ASN A 99 -21.38 -2.04 -23.34
CA ASN A 99 -22.84 -2.04 -23.14
C ASN A 99 -23.25 -1.67 -21.70
N GLY A 100 -22.51 -0.74 -21.08
CA GLY A 100 -22.75 -0.30 -19.71
C GLY A 100 -22.17 -1.19 -18.60
N ALA A 101 -21.57 -2.34 -18.94
CA ALA A 101 -20.87 -3.18 -17.98
C ALA A 101 -19.37 -2.84 -17.95
N VAL A 102 -18.83 -2.63 -16.75
CA VAL A 102 -17.39 -2.42 -16.54
C VAL A 102 -16.67 -3.75 -16.69
N LEU A 103 -15.63 -3.76 -17.50
CA LEU A 103 -14.78 -4.95 -17.73
C LEU A 103 -13.35 -4.63 -17.27
N ASP A 104 -12.74 -5.56 -16.54
CA ASP A 104 -11.36 -5.45 -16.06
C ASP A 104 -10.33 -5.57 -17.18
N SER A 105 -10.68 -6.22 -18.27
CA SER A 105 -9.84 -6.31 -19.46
C SER A 105 -10.68 -6.53 -20.70
N VAL A 106 -10.30 -5.86 -21.80
CA VAL A 106 -10.82 -6.16 -23.14
C VAL A 106 -9.64 -6.66 -23.97
N MET A 107 -9.74 -7.93 -24.41
CA MET A 107 -8.80 -8.43 -25.41
C MET A 107 -9.25 -7.91 -26.78
N PHE A 108 -8.45 -7.00 -27.32
CA PHE A 108 -8.57 -6.66 -28.74
C PHE A 108 -7.98 -7.82 -29.54
N SER A 109 -8.82 -8.62 -30.21
CA SER A 109 -8.33 -9.39 -31.34
C SER A 109 -8.10 -8.42 -32.46
N ASP A 110 -6.92 -8.45 -33.05
CA ASP A 110 -6.66 -7.79 -34.32
C ASP A 110 -7.82 -8.06 -35.27
N SER A 111 -8.19 -7.03 -36.06
CA SER A 111 -9.24 -7.14 -37.04
C SER A 111 -8.92 -8.32 -37.99
N THR A 112 -9.60 -9.41 -37.81
CA THR A 112 -9.43 -10.64 -38.62
C THR A 112 -10.55 -10.70 -39.64
N TYR A 113 -10.18 -10.93 -40.88
CA TYR A 113 -11.17 -11.27 -41.89
C TYR A 113 -11.72 -12.63 -41.59
N VAL A 114 -13.07 -12.73 -41.51
CA VAL A 114 -13.77 -13.99 -41.42
C VAL A 114 -14.09 -14.47 -42.85
N HIS A 115 -13.63 -15.63 -43.17
CA HIS A 115 -13.89 -16.27 -44.44
C HIS A 115 -15.23 -17.02 -44.41
N PHE A 116 -16.05 -16.82 -45.42
CA PHE A 116 -17.33 -17.50 -45.58
C PHE A 116 -17.50 -17.97 -47.01
N TRP A 117 -18.39 -18.95 -47.20
CA TRP A 117 -18.74 -19.43 -48.52
C TRP A 117 -19.84 -18.53 -49.12
N ASP A 118 -19.51 -17.81 -50.19
CA ASP A 118 -20.48 -17.02 -50.93
C ASP A 118 -21.17 -17.93 -51.99
N THR A 119 -22.43 -18.23 -51.77
CA THR A 119 -23.23 -19.07 -52.67
C THR A 119 -23.54 -18.40 -54.00
N SER A 120 -23.46 -17.08 -54.11
CA SER A 120 -23.71 -16.34 -55.34
C SER A 120 -22.53 -16.41 -56.31
N THR A 121 -21.33 -16.46 -55.80
CA THR A 121 -20.08 -16.55 -56.58
C THR A 121 -19.52 -17.95 -56.60
N ASN A 122 -20.07 -18.86 -55.76
CA ASN A 122 -19.59 -20.22 -55.52
C ASN A 122 -18.11 -20.28 -55.17
N SER A 123 -17.68 -19.33 -54.32
CA SER A 123 -16.29 -19.18 -53.88
C SER A 123 -16.22 -18.75 -52.42
N VAL A 124 -15.02 -18.91 -51.84
CA VAL A 124 -14.75 -18.36 -50.51
C VAL A 124 -14.53 -16.86 -50.65
N ASP A 125 -15.31 -16.11 -49.91
CA ASP A 125 -15.13 -14.68 -49.73
C ASP A 125 -14.77 -14.37 -48.29
N SER A 126 -14.41 -13.12 -47.98
CA SER A 126 -14.04 -12.70 -46.65
C SER A 126 -14.66 -11.35 -46.29
N VAL A 127 -15.03 -11.24 -45.07
CA VAL A 127 -15.57 -9.99 -44.49
C VAL A 127 -14.84 -9.64 -43.23
N LEU A 128 -14.64 -8.35 -43.03
CA LEU A 128 -14.03 -7.84 -41.80
C LEU A 128 -14.92 -8.18 -40.60
N SER A 129 -14.35 -8.84 -39.57
CA SER A 129 -15.11 -9.56 -38.56
C SER A 129 -15.67 -8.71 -37.43
N GLN A 130 -15.38 -7.41 -37.35
CA GLN A 130 -15.84 -6.63 -36.22
C GLN A 130 -16.15 -5.17 -36.57
N ILE A 131 -17.27 -4.65 -36.02
CA ILE A 131 -17.49 -3.21 -35.88
C ILE A 131 -17.60 -2.92 -34.41
N LEU A 132 -16.58 -2.32 -33.84
CA LEU A 132 -16.51 -1.89 -32.46
C LEU A 132 -16.20 -0.39 -32.46
N GLU A 133 -17.06 0.40 -31.85
CA GLU A 133 -16.80 1.84 -31.65
C GLU A 133 -16.12 2.01 -30.30
N ILE A 134 -14.88 2.50 -30.30
CA ILE A 134 -14.14 2.82 -29.09
C ILE A 134 -14.07 4.32 -28.95
N ILE A 135 -14.72 4.85 -27.93
CA ILE A 135 -14.64 6.24 -27.57
C ILE A 135 -13.48 6.40 -26.58
N GLN A 136 -12.49 7.22 -26.95
CA GLN A 136 -11.35 7.50 -26.12
C GLN A 136 -11.54 8.78 -25.31
N PHE A 137 -11.11 8.76 -24.04
CA PHE A 137 -11.10 9.88 -23.13
C PHE A 137 -9.66 10.08 -22.64
N ASN A 138 -8.85 10.76 -23.47
CA ASN A 138 -7.39 10.90 -23.25
C ASN A 138 -7.00 12.26 -22.65
N ASP A 139 -7.98 13.14 -22.35
CA ASP A 139 -7.70 14.42 -21.70
C ASP A 139 -7.86 14.25 -20.17
N ALA A 140 -6.72 14.25 -19.46
CA ALA A 140 -6.69 14.14 -18.01
C ALA A 140 -7.39 15.31 -17.29
N ASN A 141 -7.49 16.49 -17.94
CA ASN A 141 -8.18 17.66 -17.39
C ASN A 141 -9.70 17.59 -17.63
N ASN A 142 -10.15 16.78 -18.61
CA ASN A 142 -11.55 16.60 -18.98
C ASN A 142 -11.87 15.10 -19.19
N PRO A 143 -11.79 14.27 -18.14
CA PRO A 143 -11.88 12.82 -18.28
C PRO A 143 -13.23 12.28 -18.74
N THR A 144 -14.25 13.13 -18.76
CA THR A 144 -15.63 12.77 -19.22
C THR A 144 -15.91 13.22 -20.66
N THR A 145 -14.99 13.95 -21.30
CA THR A 145 -15.16 14.46 -22.66
C THR A 145 -14.43 13.57 -23.65
N PRO A 146 -15.11 12.98 -24.64
CA PRO A 146 -14.46 12.19 -25.68
C PRO A 146 -13.42 13.00 -26.45
N THR A 147 -12.24 12.45 -26.65
CA THR A 147 -11.14 13.06 -27.41
C THR A 147 -10.99 12.44 -28.79
N ASP A 148 -11.37 11.19 -28.96
CA ASP A 148 -11.30 10.47 -30.25
C ASP A 148 -12.27 9.28 -30.24
N THR A 149 -12.56 8.76 -31.45
CA THR A 149 -13.40 7.61 -31.65
C THR A 149 -12.75 6.68 -32.68
N ILE A 150 -12.46 5.46 -32.28
CA ILE A 150 -11.90 4.42 -33.13
C ILE A 150 -12.99 3.41 -33.46
N TYR A 151 -13.13 3.07 -34.75
CA TYR A 151 -14.12 2.11 -35.21
C TYR A 151 -13.47 0.79 -35.57
N TYR A 152 -14.00 -0.30 -35.00
CA TYR A 152 -13.70 -1.67 -35.41
C TYR A 152 -15.00 -2.33 -35.89
N TYR A 153 -14.93 -3.10 -36.97
CA TYR A 153 -16.12 -3.66 -37.60
C TYR A 153 -16.26 -5.13 -37.32
N GLN A 154 -17.41 -5.56 -36.76
CA GLN A 154 -17.76 -6.96 -36.60
C GLN A 154 -19.03 -7.25 -37.42
N SER A 155 -18.97 -8.26 -38.28
CA SER A 155 -20.11 -8.77 -39.01
C SER A 155 -20.38 -10.22 -38.68
N GLY A 156 -21.59 -10.68 -38.90
CA GLY A 156 -21.93 -12.11 -38.83
C GLY A 156 -21.19 -12.91 -39.92
N PHE A 157 -20.99 -14.16 -39.66
CA PHE A 157 -20.31 -15.08 -40.58
C PHE A 157 -20.95 -16.44 -40.62
N TYR A 158 -20.66 -17.19 -41.68
CA TYR A 158 -21.02 -18.60 -41.77
C TYR A 158 -19.89 -19.46 -41.23
N ASN A 159 -20.15 -20.25 -40.20
CA ASN A 159 -19.24 -21.30 -39.76
C ASN A 159 -19.43 -22.53 -40.63
N MET A 160 -18.35 -23.02 -41.24
CA MET A 160 -18.35 -24.12 -42.17
C MET A 160 -17.91 -25.42 -41.51
N ILE A 161 -18.67 -26.49 -41.74
CA ILE A 161 -18.35 -27.80 -41.22
C ILE A 161 -17.74 -28.62 -42.35
N PHE A 162 -16.52 -29.11 -42.16
CA PHE A 162 -15.79 -29.90 -43.13
C PHE A 162 -15.81 -31.39 -42.75
N ASN A 163 -15.88 -32.26 -43.74
CA ASN A 163 -15.65 -33.68 -43.54
C ASN A 163 -14.13 -33.99 -43.45
N SER A 164 -13.80 -35.27 -43.24
CA SER A 164 -12.41 -35.75 -43.12
C SER A 164 -11.53 -35.56 -44.37
N VAL A 165 -12.13 -35.25 -45.52
CA VAL A 165 -11.42 -35.00 -46.80
C VAL A 165 -11.42 -33.52 -47.18
N GLY A 166 -11.87 -32.63 -46.27
CA GLY A 166 -11.82 -31.18 -46.46
C GLY A 166 -12.98 -30.60 -47.29
N THR A 167 -14.05 -31.37 -47.54
CA THR A 167 -15.26 -30.91 -48.26
C THR A 167 -16.23 -30.28 -47.23
N ILE A 168 -16.78 -29.11 -47.58
CA ILE A 168 -17.84 -28.48 -46.77
C ILE A 168 -19.10 -29.37 -46.85
N VAL A 169 -19.58 -29.82 -45.69
CA VAL A 169 -20.76 -30.68 -45.59
C VAL A 169 -21.95 -29.97 -44.97
N ASP A 170 -21.70 -28.87 -44.24
CA ASP A 170 -22.74 -28.04 -43.63
C ASP A 170 -22.21 -26.67 -43.32
N SER A 171 -23.12 -25.72 -43.12
CA SER A 171 -22.79 -24.37 -42.63
C SER A 171 -23.95 -23.77 -41.84
N PHE A 172 -23.64 -23.03 -40.82
CA PHE A 172 -24.62 -22.28 -40.06
C PHE A 172 -24.18 -20.83 -39.85
N TYR A 173 -25.15 -19.92 -39.85
CA TYR A 173 -24.87 -18.51 -39.65
C TYR A 173 -24.67 -18.21 -38.18
N VAL A 174 -23.54 -17.61 -37.86
CA VAL A 174 -23.25 -17.05 -36.55
C VAL A 174 -23.62 -15.58 -36.58
N SER A 175 -24.63 -15.19 -35.80
CA SER A 175 -25.03 -13.80 -35.69
C SER A 175 -23.93 -12.97 -35.09
N PRO A 176 -23.74 -11.71 -35.53
CA PRO A 176 -22.77 -10.80 -34.92
C PRO A 176 -23.14 -10.59 -33.48
N THR A 177 -22.15 -10.56 -32.62
CA THR A 177 -22.33 -10.11 -31.24
C THR A 177 -22.53 -8.61 -31.30
N THR A 178 -23.66 -8.08 -30.86
CA THR A 178 -23.96 -6.67 -30.87
C THR A 178 -23.22 -5.99 -29.71
N ILE A 179 -21.91 -5.77 -29.88
CA ILE A 179 -21.18 -4.84 -29.01
C ILE A 179 -21.34 -3.46 -29.64
N THR A 180 -22.26 -2.68 -29.13
CA THR A 180 -22.58 -1.36 -29.70
C THR A 180 -21.67 -0.25 -29.18
N TRP A 181 -21.14 -0.40 -27.98
CA TRP A 181 -20.33 0.64 -27.35
C TRP A 181 -19.23 0.06 -26.48
N LEU A 182 -17.98 0.42 -26.74
CA LEU A 182 -16.86 0.24 -25.86
C LEU A 182 -16.32 1.65 -25.49
N ASN A 183 -16.55 2.06 -24.26
CA ASN A 183 -16.01 3.29 -23.74
C ASN A 183 -14.68 3.01 -23.08
N TYR A 184 -13.65 3.70 -23.53
CA TYR A 184 -12.34 3.73 -22.93
C TYR A 184 -12.26 4.92 -21.99
N HIS A 185 -12.02 4.66 -20.71
CA HIS A 185 -11.89 5.72 -19.71
C HIS A 185 -10.50 5.72 -19.14
N ASN A 186 -9.84 6.87 -19.18
CA ASN A 186 -8.77 7.13 -18.24
C ASN A 186 -9.39 7.26 -16.85
N TRP A 187 -8.88 6.53 -15.88
CA TRP A 187 -9.36 6.59 -14.53
C TRP A 187 -8.24 6.88 -13.55
N TYR A 188 -8.60 7.52 -12.45
CA TYR A 188 -7.68 7.85 -11.40
C TYR A 188 -7.87 6.87 -10.25
N SER A 189 -6.77 6.31 -9.77
CA SER A 189 -6.73 5.62 -8.49
C SER A 189 -6.48 6.64 -7.41
N TYR A 190 -7.36 6.75 -6.45
CA TYR A 190 -7.26 7.65 -5.31
C TYR A 190 -6.61 6.91 -4.13
N PHE A 191 -5.77 7.61 -3.39
CA PHE A 191 -5.11 7.07 -2.21
C PHE A 191 -4.90 8.16 -1.17
N ASP A 192 -4.86 7.74 0.11
CA ASP A 192 -4.56 8.63 1.21
C ASP A 192 -3.11 9.11 1.11
N VAL A 193 -2.90 10.41 1.33
CA VAL A 193 -1.55 10.97 1.46
C VAL A 193 -1.02 10.61 2.84
N ILE A 194 0.02 9.78 2.87
CA ILE A 194 0.66 9.31 4.09
C ILE A 194 2.08 9.86 4.13
N GLU A 195 2.35 10.70 5.10
CA GLU A 195 3.72 11.14 5.42
C GLU A 195 4.39 10.11 6.32
N LYS A 196 5.66 9.81 6.03
CA LYS A 196 6.43 8.81 6.77
C LYS A 196 7.55 9.49 7.53
N TYR A 197 7.57 9.29 8.83
CA TYR A 197 8.59 9.83 9.70
C TYR A 197 9.39 8.68 10.31
N GLU A 198 10.69 8.65 10.04
CA GLU A 198 11.60 7.63 10.58
C GLU A 198 11.94 7.95 12.02
N LEU A 199 11.49 7.09 12.95
CA LEU A 199 11.80 7.19 14.38
C LEU A 199 13.14 6.55 14.74
N ALA A 200 13.46 5.43 14.08
CA ALA A 200 14.66 4.66 14.37
C ALA A 200 15.13 3.87 13.15
N ARG A 201 16.42 3.65 13.08
CA ARG A 201 17.06 2.75 12.10
C ARG A 201 18.16 1.96 12.77
N VAL A 202 18.13 0.64 12.57
CA VAL A 202 19.13 -0.27 13.12
C VAL A 202 19.56 -1.26 12.04
N ILE A 203 20.81 -1.67 12.08
CA ILE A 203 21.30 -2.80 11.30
C ILE A 203 21.30 -4.02 12.23
N THR A 204 20.65 -5.11 11.80
CA THR A 204 20.66 -6.36 12.57
C THR A 204 22.07 -6.94 12.64
N PRO A 205 22.43 -7.66 13.68
CA PRO A 205 23.72 -8.34 13.73
C PRO A 205 23.73 -9.53 12.76
N TYR A 206 24.93 -10.05 12.46
CA TYR A 206 25.04 -11.37 11.89
C TYR A 206 24.55 -12.40 12.90
N GLY A 207 23.45 -13.10 12.58
CA GLY A 207 22.81 -14.04 13.48
C GLY A 207 23.50 -15.39 13.59
N SER A 208 24.54 -15.66 12.77
CA SER A 208 25.32 -16.89 12.84
C SER A 208 25.96 -17.05 14.22
N GLY A 209 25.44 -18.01 14.98
CA GLY A 209 25.89 -18.29 16.36
C GLY A 209 25.10 -17.58 17.46
N LEU A 210 24.09 -16.78 17.13
CA LEU A 210 23.12 -16.33 18.11
C LEU A 210 22.20 -17.49 18.50
N ASN A 211 21.84 -17.55 19.78
CA ASN A 211 20.81 -18.49 20.22
C ASN A 211 19.41 -17.88 19.98
N ASN A 212 18.38 -18.72 19.88
CA ASN A 212 17.01 -18.27 19.58
C ASN A 212 16.39 -17.35 20.65
N ASN A 213 17.00 -17.24 21.82
CA ASN A 213 16.56 -16.34 22.89
C ASN A 213 17.39 -15.04 22.92
N TRP A 214 18.16 -14.77 21.86
CA TRP A 214 18.92 -13.53 21.77
C TRP A 214 17.99 -12.35 21.61
N GLU A 215 18.19 -11.33 22.42
CA GLU A 215 17.48 -10.06 22.37
C GLU A 215 18.43 -8.92 22.68
N PHE A 216 18.16 -7.76 22.09
CA PHE A 216 18.85 -6.53 22.40
C PHE A 216 17.87 -5.34 22.25
N THR A 217 17.80 -4.49 23.29
CA THR A 217 16.96 -3.31 23.26
C THR A 217 17.78 -2.06 22.95
N HIS A 218 17.37 -1.38 21.88
CA HIS A 218 17.81 -0.03 21.54
C HIS A 218 16.83 0.98 22.08
N ILE A 219 17.32 2.11 22.62
CA ILE A 219 16.46 3.17 23.14
C ILE A 219 16.71 4.42 22.30
N PHE A 220 15.63 4.97 21.74
CA PHE A 220 15.65 6.19 20.92
C PHE A 220 14.82 7.28 21.59
N ASP A 221 15.36 8.49 21.66
CA ASP A 221 14.59 9.67 22.06
C ASP A 221 13.79 10.16 20.85
N VAL A 222 12.48 9.99 20.93
CA VAL A 222 11.53 10.35 19.87
C VAL A 222 10.63 11.52 20.30
N THR A 223 11.07 12.31 21.27
CA THR A 223 10.30 13.43 21.82
C THR A 223 9.92 14.46 20.77
N ASP A 224 10.76 14.69 19.75
CA ASP A 224 10.49 15.64 18.66
C ASP A 224 9.29 15.25 17.80
N PHE A 225 8.84 14.00 17.90
CA PHE A 225 7.67 13.48 17.17
C PHE A 225 6.38 13.50 18.03
N ALA A 226 6.39 14.14 19.20
CA ALA A 226 5.25 14.16 20.13
C ALA A 226 3.93 14.59 19.46
N SER A 227 3.99 15.55 18.50
CA SER A 227 2.80 16.05 17.82
C SER A 227 2.11 15.05 16.87
N ILE A 228 2.81 13.99 16.48
CA ILE A 228 2.27 12.93 15.59
C ILE A 228 2.17 11.58 16.30
N LEU A 229 2.60 11.48 17.55
CA LEU A 229 2.47 10.32 18.43
C LEU A 229 1.31 10.55 19.42
N GLN A 230 0.11 10.79 18.87
CA GLN A 230 -1.12 11.08 19.62
C GLN A 230 -2.28 10.28 19.08
N ASP A 231 -3.23 9.89 19.95
CA ASP A 231 -4.41 9.14 19.57
C ASP A 231 -4.08 7.79 18.88
N SER A 232 -4.74 7.51 17.78
CA SER A 232 -4.55 6.27 17.02
C SER A 232 -3.48 6.48 15.96
N VAL A 233 -2.34 5.83 16.12
CA VAL A 233 -1.15 5.97 15.25
C VAL A 233 -0.75 4.63 14.66
N GLU A 234 -0.46 4.62 13.38
CA GLU A 234 0.05 3.44 12.66
C GLU A 234 1.59 3.46 12.66
N ILE A 235 2.19 2.43 13.27
CA ILE A 235 3.63 2.26 13.36
C ILE A 235 4.07 1.12 12.44
N ARG A 236 5.03 1.41 11.61
CA ARG A 236 5.63 0.47 10.68
C ARG A 236 6.99 0.00 11.16
N ALA A 237 7.16 -1.31 11.26
CA ALA A 237 8.48 -1.93 11.28
C ALA A 237 8.83 -2.40 9.85
N HIS A 238 9.85 -1.80 9.24
CA HIS A 238 10.33 -2.20 7.92
C HIS A 238 11.55 -3.09 8.06
N TYR A 239 11.62 -4.17 7.28
CA TYR A 239 12.72 -5.11 7.23
C TYR A 239 13.22 -5.30 5.80
N SER A 240 14.53 -5.18 5.58
CA SER A 240 15.15 -5.30 4.26
C SER A 240 15.66 -6.71 3.93
N GLY A 241 15.42 -7.69 4.80
CA GLY A 241 16.00 -9.02 4.68
C GLY A 241 15.22 -9.97 3.76
N TRP A 242 15.93 -11.02 3.32
CA TRP A 242 15.41 -12.01 2.36
C TRP A 242 15.44 -13.45 2.91
N SER A 243 15.69 -13.61 4.18
CA SER A 243 15.79 -14.92 4.85
C SER A 243 15.11 -14.91 6.21
N SER A 244 15.21 -16.03 6.95
CA SER A 244 14.86 -16.09 8.37
C SER A 244 15.27 -14.82 9.06
N GLY A 245 14.35 -14.21 9.79
CA GLY A 245 14.45 -12.82 10.13
C GLY A 245 14.82 -12.56 11.56
N PHE A 246 14.39 -11.40 11.97
CA PHE A 246 14.45 -10.95 13.36
C PHE A 246 13.05 -10.65 13.81
N SER A 247 12.84 -10.46 15.09
CA SER A 247 11.58 -9.97 15.63
C SER A 247 11.72 -8.51 16.11
N ALA A 248 10.61 -7.80 16.13
CA ALA A 248 10.51 -6.46 16.68
C ALA A 248 9.47 -6.42 17.80
N THR A 249 9.89 -5.91 18.97
CA THR A 249 8.99 -5.46 20.02
C THR A 249 9.20 -3.95 20.18
N LEU A 250 8.13 -3.17 20.08
CA LEU A 250 8.18 -1.73 20.15
C LEU A 250 7.32 -1.23 21.30
N ASP A 251 8.00 -0.68 22.32
CA ASP A 251 7.37 -0.08 23.48
C ASP A 251 7.69 1.43 23.50
N PHE A 252 6.66 2.24 23.59
CA PHE A 252 6.79 3.68 23.74
C PHE A 252 6.59 4.06 25.20
N GLU A 253 7.55 4.79 25.77
CA GLU A 253 7.53 5.28 27.12
C GLU A 253 7.34 6.81 27.10
N PHE A 254 6.19 7.27 27.59
CA PHE A 254 5.82 8.67 27.70
C PHE A 254 6.04 9.15 29.13
N ILE A 255 6.92 10.11 29.34
CA ILE A 255 7.24 10.67 30.65
C ILE A 255 6.65 12.07 30.74
N GLU A 256 5.61 12.22 31.59
CA GLU A 256 4.91 13.48 31.78
C GLU A 256 5.81 14.58 32.32
N GLY A 257 5.44 15.81 31.99
CA GLY A 257 6.12 17.02 32.47
C GLY A 257 6.43 18.02 31.35
N THR A 258 6.88 19.18 31.76
CA THR A 258 7.28 20.32 30.89
C THR A 258 8.77 20.52 30.91
#